data_7517a16fc392ca0ac1cdeeeda7c088b6
#
_entry.id   7517a16fc392ca0ac1cdeeeda7c088b6
#
_cell.length_a   1.000
_cell.length_b   1.000
_cell.length_c   1.000
_cell.angle_alpha   90.00
_cell.angle_beta   90.00
_cell.angle_gamma   90.00
#
_symmetry.space_group_name_H-M   'P 1'
#
loop_
_entity.id
_entity.type
_entity.pdbx_description
1 polymer ?
#
loop_
_entity_poly.entity_id
_entity_poly.type
_entity_poly.pdbx_seq_one_letter_code
_entity_poly.pdbx_strand_id
1 'polypeptide(L)'
;VPNLGFSLSNKKLLKTGFKFLYNLDQNIKDMIHKWSKQGLIKDLEHVKDGENLFVDDRGIISNHELTEPINLIGMIFSKKGTIRANHYHPQQEQKCLFTKGQIIEIFQDILNPNSPKITQVVNEGQLSIIKPNVAHAMVFTKDTTFLNLVRGERDHENYGITHTVKHLFVDETEKKLLLECYKFDCRSCGNTELKRVVSLGYQPL
;
A
#
# COMPACT_ATOMS: atom_id res chain seq x y z
N VAL A 1 -29.08 14.73 -5.68
CA VAL A 1 -29.79 14.03 -4.61
C VAL A 1 -28.74 13.56 -3.63
N PRO A 2 -28.79 13.98 -2.36
CA PRO A 2 -27.83 13.52 -1.39
C PRO A 2 -27.93 12.00 -1.27
N ASN A 3 -26.82 11.33 -1.40
CA ASN A 3 -26.70 9.89 -1.28
C ASN A 3 -26.98 9.54 0.20
N LEU A 4 -28.21 9.14 0.51
CA LEU A 4 -28.57 8.64 1.81
C LEU A 4 -27.88 7.29 1.98
N GLY A 5 -26.74 7.29 2.63
CA GLY A 5 -26.08 6.06 3.05
C GLY A 5 -27.08 5.20 3.80
N PHE A 6 -27.13 3.92 3.46
CA PHE A 6 -27.99 2.98 4.18
C PHE A 6 -27.52 2.89 5.64
N SER A 7 -28.26 3.46 6.57
CA SER A 7 -28.08 3.13 7.96
C SER A 7 -28.93 1.91 8.28
N LEU A 8 -28.31 0.78 8.54
CA LEU A 8 -28.99 -0.39 9.05
C LEU A 8 -29.41 -0.10 10.51
N SER A 9 -30.70 0.10 10.72
CA SER A 9 -31.22 0.24 12.07
C SER A 9 -31.46 -1.15 12.69
N ASN A 10 -30.75 -1.43 13.76
CA ASN A 10 -30.96 -2.64 14.55
C ASN A 10 -32.15 -2.53 15.54
N LYS A 11 -32.90 -1.46 15.51
CA LYS A 11 -34.04 -1.21 16.43
C LYS A 11 -35.08 -2.32 16.41
N LYS A 12 -35.39 -2.88 15.25
CA LYS A 12 -36.32 -4.01 15.13
C LYS A 12 -35.76 -5.29 15.78
N LEU A 13 -34.48 -5.56 15.57
CA LEU A 13 -33.79 -6.72 16.12
C LEU A 13 -33.71 -6.63 17.66
N LEU A 14 -33.38 -5.49 18.19
CA LEU A 14 -33.32 -5.26 19.65
C LEU A 14 -34.70 -5.42 20.32
N LYS A 15 -35.80 -5.10 19.62
CA LYS A 15 -37.15 -5.31 20.11
C LYS A 15 -37.52 -6.79 20.28
N THR A 16 -36.85 -7.71 19.63
CA THR A 16 -37.05 -9.16 19.78
C THR A 16 -36.31 -9.75 20.99
N GLY A 17 -35.64 -8.91 21.79
CA GLY A 17 -34.82 -9.35 22.92
C GLY A 17 -33.41 -9.80 22.52
N PHE A 18 -33.02 -9.63 21.25
CA PHE A 18 -31.68 -9.98 20.78
C PHE A 18 -30.64 -9.07 21.48
N LYS A 19 -29.61 -9.69 22.02
CA LYS A 19 -28.48 -9.01 22.65
C LYS A 19 -27.22 -9.27 21.81
N PHE A 20 -26.53 -8.20 21.46
CA PHE A 20 -25.19 -8.32 20.88
C PHE A 20 -24.22 -8.76 21.98
N LEU A 21 -23.50 -9.84 21.78
CA LEU A 21 -22.46 -10.31 22.70
C LEU A 21 -21.27 -9.34 22.74
N TYR A 22 -21.01 -8.67 21.62
CA TYR A 22 -19.92 -7.70 21.49
C TYR A 22 -20.41 -6.47 20.75
N ASN A 23 -19.88 -5.31 21.08
CA ASN A 23 -20.07 -4.12 20.27
C ASN A 23 -19.02 -4.07 19.13
N LEU A 24 -19.22 -3.17 18.16
CA LEU A 24 -18.35 -3.06 17.00
C LEU A 24 -16.89 -2.74 17.41
N ASP A 25 -16.71 -1.84 18.39
CA ASP A 25 -15.38 -1.45 18.87
C ASP A 25 -14.63 -2.63 19.48
N GLN A 26 -15.32 -3.47 20.25
CA GLN A 26 -14.73 -4.67 20.84
C GLN A 26 -14.35 -5.69 19.78
N ASN A 27 -15.23 -5.93 18.80
CA ASN A 27 -14.94 -6.83 17.70
C ASN A 27 -13.74 -6.36 16.86
N ILE A 28 -13.64 -5.05 16.58
CA ILE A 28 -12.49 -4.49 15.86
C ILE A 28 -11.20 -4.66 16.69
N LYS A 29 -11.24 -4.36 18.00
CA LYS A 29 -10.08 -4.53 18.88
C LYS A 29 -9.62 -5.99 18.97
N ASP A 30 -10.56 -6.91 19.11
CA ASP A 30 -10.28 -8.34 19.18
C ASP A 30 -9.71 -8.86 17.86
N MET A 31 -10.22 -8.39 16.73
CA MET A 31 -9.72 -8.70 15.41
C MET A 31 -8.29 -8.17 15.21
N ILE A 32 -8.03 -6.91 15.54
CA ILE A 32 -6.69 -6.31 15.47
C ILE A 32 -5.72 -7.07 16.38
N HIS A 33 -6.13 -7.37 17.61
CA HIS A 33 -5.31 -8.12 18.55
C HIS A 33 -5.01 -9.55 18.07
N LYS A 34 -5.99 -10.23 17.49
CA LYS A 34 -5.81 -11.57 16.90
C LYS A 34 -4.84 -11.52 15.72
N TRP A 35 -4.98 -10.54 14.84
CA TRP A 35 -4.10 -10.38 13.68
C TRP A 35 -2.69 -9.98 14.06
N SER A 36 -2.52 -9.11 15.06
CA SER A 36 -1.19 -8.75 15.57
C SER A 36 -0.46 -9.95 16.19
N LYS A 37 -1.17 -10.80 16.93
CA LYS A 37 -0.60 -12.04 17.47
C LYS A 37 -0.20 -13.06 16.41
N GLN A 38 -0.90 -13.09 15.29
CA GLN A 38 -0.57 -13.95 14.16
C GLN A 38 0.60 -13.42 13.29
N GLY A 39 1.19 -12.29 13.67
CA GLY A 39 2.24 -11.66 12.90
C GLY A 39 1.76 -10.98 11.61
N LEU A 40 0.43 -10.99 11.35
CA LEU A 40 -0.17 -10.42 10.15
C LEU A 40 -0.14 -8.88 10.11
N ILE A 41 0.16 -8.23 11.23
CA ILE A 41 0.25 -6.76 11.34
C ILE A 41 1.65 -6.31 11.81
N LYS A 42 2.59 -7.23 12.01
CA LYS A 42 3.94 -6.85 12.40
C LYS A 42 4.65 -6.11 11.27
N ASP A 43 5.00 -4.88 11.56
CA ASP A 43 5.92 -4.03 10.77
C ASP A 43 5.51 -3.80 9.30
N LEU A 44 4.23 -3.69 9.01
CA LEU A 44 3.69 -3.49 7.67
C LEU A 44 3.56 -2.02 7.26
N GLU A 45 4.20 -1.11 7.94
CA GLU A 45 4.35 0.26 7.45
C GLU A 45 5.43 0.31 6.36
N HIS A 46 5.13 -0.35 5.25
CA HIS A 46 5.92 -0.19 4.04
C HIS A 46 5.65 1.16 3.36
N VAL A 47 4.52 1.79 3.68
CA VAL A 47 4.13 3.08 3.09
C VAL A 47 3.92 4.10 4.19
N LYS A 48 4.63 5.22 4.08
CA LYS A 48 4.59 6.33 5.03
C LYS A 48 4.05 7.58 4.37
N ASP A 49 3.18 8.27 5.08
CA ASP A 49 2.81 9.64 4.76
C ASP A 49 3.96 10.59 5.10
N GLY A 50 3.98 11.76 4.45
CA GLY A 50 4.94 12.80 4.82
C GLY A 50 4.66 13.32 6.24
N GLU A 51 5.71 13.53 6.98
CA GLU A 51 5.67 14.07 8.34
C GLU A 51 5.89 15.59 8.35
N ASN A 52 5.60 16.22 9.49
CA ASN A 52 5.81 17.66 9.70
C ASN A 52 5.21 18.51 8.57
N LEU A 53 3.92 18.27 8.30
CA LEU A 53 3.17 19.02 7.30
C LEU A 53 3.09 20.49 7.68
N PHE A 54 3.61 21.36 6.82
CA PHE A 54 3.38 22.79 6.89
C PHE A 54 2.46 23.20 5.75
N VAL A 55 1.36 23.86 6.09
CA VAL A 55 0.31 24.27 5.14
C VAL A 55 0.13 25.79 5.23
N ASP A 56 0.24 26.48 4.10
CA ASP A 56 -0.09 27.89 3.97
C ASP A 56 -0.84 28.16 2.65
N ASP A 57 -1.06 29.42 2.30
CA ASP A 57 -1.74 29.84 1.06
C ASP A 57 -0.96 29.48 -0.22
N ARG A 58 0.30 29.12 -0.12
CA ARG A 58 1.15 28.68 -1.25
C ARG A 58 1.09 27.17 -1.46
N GLY A 59 0.65 26.36 -0.46
CA GLY A 59 0.56 24.91 -0.56
C GLY A 59 1.02 24.17 0.68
N ILE A 60 1.60 22.99 0.45
CA ILE A 60 1.97 22.04 1.49
C ILE A 60 3.45 21.67 1.36
N ILE A 61 4.16 21.70 2.48
CA ILE A 61 5.49 21.11 2.62
C ILE A 61 5.34 19.85 3.46
N SER A 62 5.79 18.70 2.92
CA SER A 62 5.88 17.47 3.67
C SER A 62 7.29 16.92 3.66
N ASN A 63 7.74 16.36 4.77
CA ASN A 63 9.08 15.82 4.93
C ASN A 63 9.02 14.30 5.06
N HIS A 64 10.03 13.62 4.53
CA HIS A 64 10.22 12.18 4.72
C HIS A 64 11.61 11.97 5.33
N GLU A 65 11.64 11.36 6.50
CA GLU A 65 12.89 10.97 7.15
C GLU A 65 13.41 9.68 6.51
N LEU A 66 14.70 9.69 6.17
CA LEU A 66 15.38 8.53 5.61
C LEU A 66 16.39 7.99 6.62
N THR A 67 16.34 6.70 6.88
CA THR A 67 17.23 6.03 7.84
C THR A 67 18.64 5.84 7.32
N GLU A 68 18.82 5.91 6.00
CA GLU A 68 20.11 5.71 5.35
C GLU A 68 20.39 6.85 4.35
N PRO A 69 21.66 7.27 4.21
CA PRO A 69 22.02 8.26 3.20
C PRO A 69 21.78 7.71 1.78
N ILE A 70 21.37 8.61 0.88
CA ILE A 70 21.20 8.32 -0.54
C ILE A 70 22.24 9.11 -1.33
N ASN A 71 22.74 8.53 -2.41
CA ASN A 71 23.69 9.20 -3.30
C ASN A 71 23.27 9.13 -4.78
N LEU A 72 22.14 8.49 -5.08
CA LEU A 72 21.56 8.45 -6.41
C LEU A 72 20.04 8.56 -6.33
N ILE A 73 19.47 9.39 -7.20
CA ILE A 73 18.02 9.54 -7.37
C ILE A 73 17.69 9.14 -8.81
N GLY A 74 16.86 8.09 -8.95
CA GLY A 74 16.29 7.71 -10.23
C GLY A 74 14.86 8.24 -10.37
N MET A 75 14.57 9.00 -11.43
CA MET A 75 13.20 9.39 -11.78
C MET A 75 12.60 8.33 -12.70
N ILE A 76 11.47 7.76 -12.32
CA ILE A 76 10.82 6.69 -13.06
C ILE A 76 9.40 7.11 -13.39
N PHE A 77 9.06 7.01 -14.68
CA PHE A 77 7.71 7.16 -15.18
C PHE A 77 7.13 5.80 -15.57
N SER A 78 5.86 5.56 -15.25
CA SER A 78 5.16 4.32 -15.60
C SER A 78 3.73 4.60 -16.02
N LYS A 79 3.30 3.96 -17.10
CA LYS A 79 1.95 4.13 -17.63
C LYS A 79 0.93 3.32 -16.83
N LYS A 80 -0.28 3.84 -16.72
CA LYS A 80 -1.44 3.10 -16.20
C LYS A 80 -1.55 1.70 -16.83
N GLY A 81 -1.90 0.72 -16.01
CA GLY A 81 -2.09 -0.67 -16.45
C GLY A 81 -0.81 -1.48 -16.62
N THR A 82 0.36 -0.88 -16.41
CA THR A 82 1.63 -1.61 -16.43
C THR A 82 1.99 -2.20 -15.07
N ILE A 83 2.96 -3.10 -15.06
CA ILE A 83 3.54 -3.68 -13.85
C ILE A 83 5.06 -3.49 -13.89
N ARG A 84 5.66 -3.18 -12.74
CA ARG A 84 7.11 -3.18 -12.52
C ARG A 84 7.46 -4.00 -11.31
N ALA A 85 8.75 -4.11 -11.05
CA ALA A 85 9.36 -4.91 -10.01
C ALA A 85 9.20 -6.42 -10.28
N ASN A 86 8.39 -7.18 -9.56
CA ASN A 86 8.40 -8.65 -9.59
C ASN A 86 9.79 -9.20 -9.25
N HIS A 87 10.37 -8.66 -8.18
CA HIS A 87 11.70 -9.03 -7.72
C HIS A 87 11.85 -8.74 -6.21
N TYR A 88 12.98 -9.09 -5.66
CA TYR A 88 13.42 -8.67 -4.34
C TYR A 88 14.87 -8.23 -4.36
N HIS A 89 15.29 -7.54 -3.31
CA HIS A 89 16.66 -7.11 -3.07
C HIS A 89 17.22 -7.86 -1.86
N PRO A 90 18.29 -8.65 -1.99
CA PRO A 90 18.83 -9.39 -0.85
C PRO A 90 19.43 -8.51 0.25
N GLN A 91 19.96 -7.35 -0.12
CA GLN A 91 20.73 -6.49 0.79
C GLN A 91 20.20 -5.06 0.88
N GLN A 92 19.59 -4.55 -0.19
CA GLN A 92 19.16 -3.17 -0.28
C GLN A 92 17.76 -2.98 0.29
N GLU A 93 17.59 -1.90 1.05
CA GLU A 93 16.28 -1.31 1.30
C GLU A 93 15.94 -0.38 0.13
N GLN A 94 14.87 -0.65 -0.59
CA GLN A 94 14.40 0.21 -1.67
C GLN A 94 13.43 1.25 -1.14
N LYS A 95 13.64 2.51 -1.52
CA LYS A 95 12.79 3.64 -1.16
C LYS A 95 12.26 4.30 -2.42
N CYS A 96 10.94 4.44 -2.51
CA CYS A 96 10.26 5.06 -3.65
C CYS A 96 9.32 6.17 -3.18
N LEU A 97 9.65 7.42 -3.48
CA LEU A 97 8.80 8.58 -3.21
C LEU A 97 7.90 8.84 -4.42
N PHE A 98 6.59 8.70 -4.25
CA PHE A 98 5.61 8.88 -5.32
C PHE A 98 5.25 10.37 -5.45
N THR A 99 5.71 11.00 -6.53
CA THR A 99 5.50 12.44 -6.78
C THR A 99 4.26 12.72 -7.61
N LYS A 100 3.69 11.71 -8.26
CA LYS A 100 2.44 11.80 -9.02
C LYS A 100 1.85 10.42 -9.24
N GLY A 101 0.52 10.33 -9.19
CA GLY A 101 -0.20 9.13 -9.58
C GLY A 101 -0.59 8.22 -8.43
N GLN A 102 -0.73 6.91 -8.73
CA GLN A 102 -1.18 5.91 -7.75
C GLN A 102 -0.83 4.52 -8.24
N ILE A 103 -0.44 3.67 -7.32
CA ILE A 103 -0.16 2.25 -7.57
C ILE A 103 -0.86 1.36 -6.54
N ILE A 104 -0.97 0.08 -6.90
CA ILE A 104 -1.16 -1.01 -5.97
C ILE A 104 0.21 -1.67 -5.83
N GLU A 105 0.73 -1.71 -4.62
CA GLU A 105 1.98 -2.38 -4.30
C GLU A 105 1.69 -3.69 -3.56
N ILE A 106 2.32 -4.75 -4.00
CA ILE A 106 2.16 -6.10 -3.44
C ILE A 106 3.49 -6.53 -2.87
N PHE A 107 3.49 -7.06 -1.65
CA PHE A 107 4.66 -7.50 -0.91
C PHE A 107 4.53 -8.95 -0.46
N GLN A 108 5.66 -9.63 -0.35
CA GLN A 108 5.76 -10.94 0.29
C GLN A 108 7.14 -11.12 0.91
N ASP A 109 7.19 -11.51 2.17
CA ASP A 109 8.44 -11.91 2.82
C ASP A 109 8.87 -13.27 2.28
N ILE A 110 9.99 -13.32 1.54
CA ILE A 110 10.49 -14.56 0.94
C ILE A 110 11.24 -15.46 1.92
N LEU A 111 11.64 -14.93 3.08
CA LEU A 111 12.29 -15.73 4.12
C LEU A 111 11.30 -16.59 4.89
N ASN A 112 10.01 -16.27 4.81
CA ASN A 112 8.94 -17.05 5.39
C ASN A 112 8.06 -17.66 4.28
N PRO A 113 8.20 -18.94 3.95
CA PRO A 113 7.43 -19.58 2.87
C PRO A 113 5.91 -19.51 3.03
N ASN A 114 5.43 -19.33 4.26
CA ASN A 114 4.01 -19.19 4.57
C ASN A 114 3.55 -17.72 4.67
N SER A 115 4.42 -16.77 4.33
CA SER A 115 4.08 -15.36 4.34
C SER A 115 2.97 -15.06 3.33
N PRO A 116 1.87 -14.43 3.73
CA PRO A 116 0.84 -14.02 2.79
C PRO A 116 1.37 -12.89 1.88
N LYS A 117 0.82 -12.79 0.69
CA LYS A 117 0.94 -11.58 -0.12
C LYS A 117 0.13 -10.46 0.56
N ILE A 118 0.74 -9.31 0.72
CA ILE A 118 0.11 -8.12 1.28
C ILE A 118 -0.03 -7.10 0.17
N THR A 119 -1.20 -6.50 0.08
CA THR A 119 -1.52 -5.52 -0.95
C THR A 119 -1.81 -4.17 -0.32
N GLN A 120 -1.16 -3.12 -0.81
CA GLN A 120 -1.33 -1.77 -0.32
C GLN A 120 -1.45 -0.78 -1.47
N VAL A 121 -2.32 0.21 -1.33
CA VAL A 121 -2.42 1.33 -2.26
C VAL A 121 -1.43 2.40 -1.85
N VAL A 122 -0.61 2.85 -2.79
CA VAL A 122 0.33 3.95 -2.59
C VAL A 122 -0.10 5.13 -3.44
N ASN A 123 -0.23 6.28 -2.81
CA ASN A 123 -0.69 7.51 -3.43
C ASN A 123 0.46 8.52 -3.60
N GLU A 124 0.19 9.55 -4.36
CA GLU A 124 1.02 10.74 -4.45
C GLU A 124 1.35 11.30 -3.06
N GLY A 125 2.59 11.73 -2.85
CA GLY A 125 3.10 12.22 -1.57
C GLY A 125 3.57 11.14 -0.59
N GLN A 126 3.33 9.86 -0.86
CA GLN A 126 3.72 8.77 0.03
C GLN A 126 5.09 8.18 -0.35
N LEU A 127 5.81 7.73 0.68
CA LEU A 127 7.08 7.03 0.56
C LEU A 127 6.86 5.53 0.81
N SER A 128 7.14 4.70 -0.19
CA SER A 128 7.22 3.24 -0.03
C SER A 128 8.64 2.83 0.36
N ILE A 129 8.74 2.00 1.39
CA ILE A 129 10.01 1.45 1.89
C ILE A 129 9.92 -0.07 1.86
N ILE A 130 10.74 -0.69 1.04
CA ILE A 130 10.78 -2.13 0.84
C ILE A 130 12.06 -2.66 1.45
N LYS A 131 11.92 -3.45 2.50
CA LYS A 131 13.06 -4.04 3.23
C LYS A 131 13.76 -5.12 2.41
N PRO A 132 15.04 -5.42 2.70
CA PRO A 132 15.71 -6.56 2.10
C PRO A 132 14.92 -7.87 2.24
N ASN A 133 14.99 -8.72 1.24
CA ASN A 133 14.29 -10.00 1.16
C ASN A 133 12.75 -9.92 1.17
N VAL A 134 12.19 -8.76 0.88
CA VAL A 134 10.76 -8.60 0.60
C VAL A 134 10.56 -8.55 -0.91
N ALA A 135 9.93 -9.59 -1.46
CA ALA A 135 9.50 -9.56 -2.86
C ALA A 135 8.39 -8.53 -3.03
N HIS A 136 8.46 -7.76 -4.11
CA HIS A 136 7.47 -6.72 -4.37
C HIS A 136 7.12 -6.62 -5.84
N ALA A 137 5.90 -6.18 -6.10
CA ALA A 137 5.40 -5.82 -7.43
C ALA A 137 4.60 -4.53 -7.34
N MET A 138 4.68 -3.71 -8.40
CA MET A 138 4.01 -2.41 -8.50
C MET A 138 3.07 -2.43 -9.69
N VAL A 139 1.76 -2.41 -9.44
CA VAL A 139 0.72 -2.33 -10.47
C VAL A 139 0.22 -0.89 -10.55
N PHE A 140 0.35 -0.25 -11.70
CA PHE A 140 0.08 1.17 -11.88
C PHE A 140 -1.40 1.40 -12.23
N THR A 141 -2.16 2.00 -11.30
CA THR A 141 -3.58 2.33 -11.50
C THR A 141 -3.80 3.65 -12.21
N LYS A 142 -2.77 4.53 -12.19
CA LYS A 142 -2.71 5.80 -12.92
C LYS A 142 -1.32 5.95 -13.56
N ASP A 143 -1.20 6.88 -14.52
CA ASP A 143 0.11 7.33 -14.96
C ASP A 143 0.86 7.90 -13.76
N THR A 144 2.01 7.33 -13.46
CA THR A 144 2.69 7.54 -12.18
C THR A 144 4.14 7.94 -12.40
N THR A 145 4.59 8.94 -11.65
CA THR A 145 5.99 9.33 -11.54
C THR A 145 6.45 9.14 -10.10
N PHE A 146 7.60 8.52 -9.92
CA PHE A 146 8.19 8.34 -8.60
C PHE A 146 9.71 8.45 -8.65
N LEU A 147 10.28 8.82 -7.51
CA LEU A 147 11.73 8.87 -7.30
C LEU A 147 12.16 7.58 -6.60
N ASN A 148 13.09 6.87 -7.21
CA ASN A 148 13.79 5.78 -6.56
C ASN A 148 15.03 6.35 -5.87
N LEU A 149 15.06 6.27 -4.54
CA LEU A 149 16.10 6.82 -3.68
C LEU A 149 17.07 5.69 -3.33
N VAL A 150 18.27 5.74 -3.88
CA VAL A 150 19.23 4.63 -3.85
C VAL A 150 20.47 4.99 -3.04
N ARG A 151 20.94 4.04 -2.27
CA ARG A 151 22.28 4.04 -1.67
C ARG A 151 23.20 3.17 -2.51
N GLY A 152 24.33 3.72 -2.95
CA GLY A 152 25.30 3.02 -3.78
C GLY A 152 25.07 3.19 -5.28
N GLU A 153 25.82 2.46 -6.07
CA GLU A 153 25.71 2.48 -7.52
C GLU A 153 24.58 1.57 -7.98
N ARG A 154 23.85 2.00 -9.00
CA ARG A 154 22.80 1.23 -9.64
C ARG A 154 23.39 0.48 -10.84
N ASP A 155 24.39 -0.33 -10.56
CA ASP A 155 24.99 -1.21 -11.56
C ASP A 155 24.35 -2.60 -11.46
N HIS A 156 23.64 -3.00 -12.50
CA HIS A 156 23.00 -4.31 -12.57
C HIS A 156 24.01 -5.44 -12.83
N GLU A 157 25.23 -5.13 -13.25
CA GLU A 157 26.28 -6.09 -13.51
C GLU A 157 27.15 -6.33 -12.26
N ASN A 158 27.33 -5.33 -11.44
CA ASN A 158 28.01 -5.44 -10.14
C ASN A 158 26.97 -5.65 -9.04
N TYR A 159 26.78 -6.87 -8.63
CA TYR A 159 25.85 -7.33 -7.60
C TYR A 159 26.10 -6.76 -6.19
N GLY A 160 26.39 -5.47 -6.08
CA GLY A 160 26.58 -4.78 -4.82
C GLY A 160 25.29 -4.66 -4.01
N ILE A 161 25.14 -3.58 -3.25
CA ILE A 161 23.95 -3.33 -2.42
C ILE A 161 22.66 -3.22 -3.25
N THR A 162 22.77 -2.87 -4.53
CA THR A 162 21.62 -2.69 -5.45
C THR A 162 21.19 -3.99 -6.16
N HIS A 163 21.79 -5.12 -5.81
CA HIS A 163 21.46 -6.42 -6.41
C HIS A 163 19.97 -6.71 -6.39
N THR A 164 19.47 -7.13 -7.54
CA THR A 164 18.05 -7.45 -7.76
C THR A 164 17.91 -8.90 -8.20
N VAL A 165 17.09 -9.67 -7.50
CA VAL A 165 16.76 -11.05 -7.86
C VAL A 165 15.34 -11.12 -8.40
N LYS A 166 15.20 -11.57 -9.64
CA LYS A 166 13.88 -11.73 -10.28
C LYS A 166 13.04 -12.74 -9.51
N HIS A 167 11.82 -12.36 -9.17
CA HIS A 167 10.85 -13.19 -8.48
C HIS A 167 9.45 -12.86 -8.99
N LEU A 168 9.01 -13.60 -10.00
CA LEU A 168 7.71 -13.40 -10.63
C LEU A 168 6.62 -13.99 -9.72
N PHE A 169 5.92 -13.16 -8.97
CA PHE A 169 4.85 -13.60 -8.07
C PHE A 169 3.50 -12.90 -8.32
N VAL A 170 3.50 -11.89 -9.19
CA VAL A 170 2.28 -11.25 -9.72
C VAL A 170 2.32 -11.39 -11.24
N ASP A 171 1.42 -12.18 -11.80
CA ASP A 171 1.29 -12.38 -13.24
C ASP A 171 0.26 -11.42 -13.87
N GLU A 172 0.07 -11.53 -15.17
CA GLU A 172 -0.88 -10.69 -15.92
C GLU A 172 -2.34 -10.91 -15.49
N THR A 173 -2.69 -12.13 -15.06
CA THR A 173 -4.04 -12.46 -14.59
C THR A 173 -4.31 -11.80 -13.25
N GLU A 174 -3.39 -11.93 -12.29
CA GLU A 174 -3.47 -11.30 -11.00
C GLU A 174 -3.45 -9.76 -11.12
N LYS A 175 -2.60 -9.22 -12.00
CA LYS A 175 -2.60 -7.79 -12.32
C LYS A 175 -3.97 -7.31 -12.78
N LYS A 176 -4.62 -8.04 -13.70
CA LYS A 176 -5.94 -7.68 -14.19
C LYS A 176 -6.98 -7.69 -13.08
N LEU A 177 -6.99 -8.72 -12.23
CA LEU A 177 -7.88 -8.81 -11.06
C LEU A 177 -7.66 -7.64 -10.11
N LEU A 178 -6.42 -7.28 -9.81
CA LEU A 178 -6.09 -6.15 -8.95
C LEU A 178 -6.64 -4.83 -9.54
N LEU A 179 -6.45 -4.58 -10.83
CA LEU A 179 -6.97 -3.39 -11.50
C LEU A 179 -8.50 -3.36 -11.54
N GLU A 180 -9.18 -4.50 -11.57
CA GLU A 180 -10.64 -4.60 -11.52
C GLU A 180 -11.18 -4.43 -10.10
N CYS A 181 -10.53 -5.04 -9.10
CA CYS A 181 -10.94 -4.97 -7.70
C CYS A 181 -10.70 -3.58 -7.09
N TYR A 182 -9.61 -2.95 -7.45
CA TYR A 182 -9.25 -1.59 -6.99
C TYR A 182 -9.72 -0.52 -7.99
N LYS A 183 -11.00 -0.53 -8.35
CA LYS A 183 -11.61 0.61 -9.01
C LYS A 183 -11.81 1.72 -8.00
N PHE A 184 -11.08 2.82 -8.19
CA PHE A 184 -11.09 3.98 -7.30
C PHE A 184 -12.19 4.98 -7.65
N ASP A 185 -13.19 4.54 -8.37
CA ASP A 185 -14.37 5.30 -8.72
C ASP A 185 -15.54 4.86 -7.83
N CYS A 186 -16.33 5.81 -7.43
CA CYS A 186 -17.58 5.53 -6.70
C CYS A 186 -18.49 4.66 -7.58
N ARG A 187 -18.82 3.48 -7.12
CA ARG A 187 -19.70 2.55 -7.86
C ARG A 187 -21.11 3.12 -8.10
N SER A 188 -21.49 4.15 -7.33
CA SER A 188 -22.80 4.77 -7.42
C SER A 188 -22.83 5.96 -8.39
N CYS A 189 -21.79 6.81 -8.40
CA CYS A 189 -21.79 8.05 -9.18
C CYS A 189 -20.59 8.22 -10.11
N GLY A 190 -19.65 7.27 -10.12
CA GLY A 190 -18.45 7.32 -10.96
C GLY A 190 -17.41 8.37 -10.55
N ASN A 191 -17.59 9.06 -9.41
CA ASN A 191 -16.63 10.07 -8.96
C ASN A 191 -15.31 9.40 -8.58
N THR A 192 -14.20 9.94 -9.10
CA THR A 192 -12.84 9.48 -8.85
C THR A 192 -12.17 10.17 -7.65
N GLU A 193 -12.76 11.25 -7.14
CA GLU A 193 -12.28 11.94 -5.94
C GLU A 193 -12.89 11.32 -4.68
N LEU A 194 -12.38 10.17 -4.29
CA LEU A 194 -12.80 9.49 -3.07
C LEU A 194 -11.88 9.85 -1.91
N LYS A 195 -12.46 10.27 -0.77
CA LYS A 195 -11.71 10.39 0.49
C LYS A 195 -11.76 9.06 1.23
N ARG A 196 -10.61 8.56 1.66
CA ARG A 196 -10.56 7.41 2.56
C ARG A 196 -11.15 7.81 3.91
N VAL A 197 -12.23 7.17 4.30
CA VAL A 197 -12.89 7.40 5.60
C VAL A 197 -12.39 6.39 6.65
N VAL A 198 -12.14 5.15 6.20
CA VAL A 198 -11.64 4.07 7.06
C VAL A 198 -10.83 3.11 6.20
N SER A 199 -9.81 2.53 6.79
CA SER A 199 -9.09 1.40 6.23
C SER A 199 -9.23 0.22 7.18
N LEU A 200 -9.79 -0.87 6.71
CA LEU A 200 -9.90 -2.12 7.48
C LEU A 200 -8.63 -2.98 7.37
N GLY A 201 -7.58 -2.43 6.79
CA GLY A 201 -6.37 -3.19 6.47
C GLY A 201 -6.60 -4.20 5.35
N TYR A 202 -5.71 -5.19 5.28
CA TYR A 202 -5.84 -6.31 4.34
C TYR A 202 -6.99 -7.23 4.77
N GLN A 203 -7.92 -7.46 3.86
CA GLN A 203 -8.94 -8.50 3.97
C GLN A 203 -8.53 -9.64 3.04
N PRO A 204 -8.22 -10.84 3.55
CA PRO A 204 -8.01 -11.99 2.68
C PRO A 204 -9.29 -12.27 1.90
N LEU A 205 -9.15 -12.45 0.59
CA LEU A 205 -10.22 -12.91 -0.29
C LEU A 205 -10.52 -14.38 -0.01
#